data_30c52a533aa48cca0ab4b480b20d523f
#
_entry.id   30c52a533aa48cca0ab4b480b20d523f
#
_cell.length_a   1.000
_cell.length_b   1.000
_cell.length_c   1.000
_cell.angle_alpha   90.00
_cell.angle_beta   90.00
_cell.angle_gamma   90.00
#
_symmetry.space_group_name_H-M   'P 1'
#
loop_
_entity.id
_entity.type
_entity.pdbx_description
1 polymer ?
#
loop_
_entity_poly.entity_id
_entity_poly.type
_entity_poly.pdbx_seq_one_letter_code
_entity_poly.pdbx_strand_id
1 'polypeptide(L)'
;MKKTIFILGLLGLTIFGGLYAKRKFYDPKHRLENARTEVKKLADKEEIKNGDLIFQTSLSGQSKAIQLATKSKYSHCGLIYKDGNDFYVFEAVQPVKRTPLDKWIARGQDGKYVIKRLKNADQVLTPTTLTKMKQVGDQFKGKNYDLTFEWSDDKIYCSELIWKIYQRATGIEIGKLEKLSDFDLTNEAVKQKMKERYGDKIPTNEIVISPVAIFDSELLTTIKSN
;
A
#
# COMPACT_ATOMS: atom_id res chain seq x y z
N MET A 1 -25.55 42.77 23.08
CA MET A 1 -25.51 41.83 21.94
C MET A 1 -24.15 41.82 21.21
N LYS A 2 -23.47 42.92 20.90
CA LYS A 2 -22.18 42.89 20.13
C LYS A 2 -21.01 42.20 20.86
N LYS A 3 -20.89 42.28 22.21
CA LYS A 3 -19.82 41.63 22.99
C LYS A 3 -19.97 40.10 23.02
N THR A 4 -21.18 39.57 23.06
CA THR A 4 -21.44 38.12 23.12
C THR A 4 -21.12 37.44 21.80
N ILE A 5 -21.37 38.11 20.67
CA ILE A 5 -21.05 37.60 19.32
C ILE A 5 -19.53 37.55 19.11
N PHE A 6 -18.77 38.52 19.67
CA PHE A 6 -17.30 38.53 19.56
C PHE A 6 -16.66 37.41 20.35
N ILE A 7 -17.16 37.06 21.54
CA ILE A 7 -16.64 35.97 22.35
C ILE A 7 -16.93 34.61 21.72
N LEU A 8 -18.11 34.39 21.14
CA LEU A 8 -18.44 33.17 20.42
C LEU A 8 -17.60 32.97 19.15
N GLY A 9 -17.29 34.05 18.45
CA GLY A 9 -16.40 34.03 17.28
C GLY A 9 -14.95 33.67 17.65
N LEU A 10 -14.42 34.22 18.76
CA LEU A 10 -13.08 33.88 19.26
C LEU A 10 -12.98 32.42 19.75
N LEU A 11 -14.00 31.92 20.46
CA LEU A 11 -14.06 30.51 20.88
C LEU A 11 -14.11 29.57 19.67
N GLY A 12 -14.91 29.89 18.66
CA GLY A 12 -14.96 29.12 17.41
C GLY A 12 -13.61 29.02 16.69
N LEU A 13 -12.89 30.14 16.60
CA LEU A 13 -11.57 30.20 15.96
C LEU A 13 -10.51 29.43 16.74
N THR A 14 -10.53 29.44 18.06
CA THR A 14 -9.58 28.69 18.90
C THR A 14 -9.86 27.18 18.84
N ILE A 15 -11.12 26.76 18.84
CA ILE A 15 -11.51 25.35 18.69
C ILE A 15 -11.14 24.85 17.30
N PHE A 16 -11.43 25.59 16.23
CA PHE A 16 -11.10 25.22 14.87
C PHE A 16 -9.58 25.18 14.64
N GLY A 17 -8.85 26.18 15.15
CA GLY A 17 -7.38 26.22 15.11
C GLY A 17 -6.75 25.07 15.92
N GLY A 18 -7.29 24.74 17.08
CA GLY A 18 -6.85 23.61 17.90
C GLY A 18 -7.08 22.25 17.22
N LEU A 19 -8.27 22.06 16.62
CA LEU A 19 -8.59 20.83 15.87
C LEU A 19 -7.71 20.71 14.60
N TYR A 20 -7.49 21.81 13.89
CA TYR A 20 -6.61 21.83 12.72
C TYR A 20 -5.15 21.49 13.09
N ALA A 21 -4.62 22.12 14.15
CA ALA A 21 -3.27 21.85 14.62
C ALA A 21 -3.12 20.39 15.11
N LYS A 22 -4.09 19.87 15.86
CA LYS A 22 -4.14 18.47 16.27
C LYS A 22 -4.08 17.55 15.06
N ARG A 23 -4.98 17.74 14.08
CA ARG A 23 -5.06 16.89 12.88
C ARG A 23 -3.79 16.98 12.01
N LYS A 24 -3.17 18.16 11.89
CA LYS A 24 -2.02 18.38 11.02
C LYS A 24 -0.68 17.95 11.63
N PHE A 25 -0.48 18.15 12.92
CA PHE A 25 0.82 17.95 13.57
C PHE A 25 0.83 16.86 14.64
N TYR A 26 -0.17 16.80 15.49
CA TYR A 26 -0.23 15.85 16.60
C TYR A 26 -0.56 14.45 16.11
N ASP A 27 -1.61 14.28 15.32
CA ASP A 27 -2.05 12.95 14.88
C ASP A 27 -1.02 12.21 14.02
N PRO A 28 -0.30 12.86 13.07
CA PRO A 28 0.76 12.18 12.32
C PRO A 28 1.94 11.75 13.19
N LYS A 29 2.35 12.60 14.15
CA LYS A 29 3.44 12.28 15.08
C LYS A 29 3.07 11.10 15.98
N HIS A 30 1.88 11.14 16.55
CA HIS A 30 1.37 10.08 17.43
C HIS A 30 1.20 8.76 16.68
N ARG A 31 0.72 8.80 15.43
CA ARG A 31 0.65 7.60 14.57
C ARG A 31 2.02 6.99 14.31
N LEU A 32 3.04 7.82 14.08
CA LEU A 32 4.40 7.33 13.87
C LEU A 32 4.98 6.69 15.15
N GLU A 33 4.75 7.27 16.32
CA GLU A 33 5.18 6.72 17.60
C GLU A 33 4.50 5.37 17.88
N ASN A 34 3.19 5.28 17.64
CA ASN A 34 2.44 4.03 17.78
C ASN A 34 2.96 2.96 16.78
N ALA A 35 3.21 3.35 15.54
CA ALA A 35 3.75 2.45 14.54
C ALA A 35 5.15 1.94 14.89
N ARG A 36 6.03 2.78 15.46
CA ARG A 36 7.34 2.35 15.96
C ARG A 36 7.23 1.32 17.07
N THR A 37 6.33 1.57 18.02
CA THR A 37 6.06 0.63 19.12
C THR A 37 5.54 -0.71 18.60
N GLU A 38 4.63 -0.66 17.62
CA GLU A 38 4.08 -1.89 17.00
C GLU A 38 5.16 -2.64 16.21
N VAL A 39 5.97 -1.96 15.38
CA VAL A 39 7.08 -2.59 14.65
C VAL A 39 8.07 -3.25 15.58
N LYS A 40 8.44 -2.59 16.69
CA LYS A 40 9.30 -3.18 17.70
C LYS A 40 8.70 -4.45 18.29
N LYS A 41 7.42 -4.44 18.63
CA LYS A 41 6.70 -5.61 19.16
C LYS A 41 6.66 -6.77 18.16
N LEU A 42 6.43 -6.47 16.87
CA LEU A 42 6.44 -7.47 15.80
C LEU A 42 7.84 -8.08 15.62
N ALA A 43 8.88 -7.26 15.71
CA ALA A 43 10.27 -7.69 15.62
C ALA A 43 10.71 -8.54 16.82
N ASP A 44 10.41 -8.10 18.04
CA ASP A 44 10.77 -8.80 19.29
C ASP A 44 10.10 -10.19 19.39
N LYS A 45 8.93 -10.34 18.78
CA LYS A 45 8.20 -11.62 18.72
C LYS A 45 8.51 -12.48 17.48
N GLU A 46 9.37 -12.01 16.60
CA GLU A 46 9.67 -12.64 15.31
C GLU A 46 8.40 -12.93 14.46
N GLU A 47 7.34 -12.09 14.63
CA GLU A 47 6.07 -12.27 13.92
C GLU A 47 6.20 -11.97 12.43
N ILE A 48 7.15 -11.09 12.02
CA ILE A 48 7.37 -10.68 10.62
C ILE A 48 8.68 -11.25 10.07
N LYS A 49 8.63 -11.67 8.80
CA LYS A 49 9.76 -12.28 8.09
C LYS A 49 9.99 -11.61 6.73
N ASN A 50 11.19 -11.81 6.18
CA ASN A 50 11.47 -11.44 4.78
C ASN A 50 10.50 -12.15 3.83
N GLY A 51 9.96 -11.40 2.88
CA GLY A 51 9.00 -11.91 1.91
C GLY A 51 7.54 -11.82 2.37
N ASP A 52 7.24 -11.36 3.59
CA ASP A 52 5.87 -11.08 3.99
C ASP A 52 5.28 -9.93 3.14
N LEU A 53 4.01 -10.01 2.88
CA LEU A 53 3.24 -8.99 2.17
C LEU A 53 2.47 -8.13 3.15
N ILE A 54 2.46 -6.82 2.96
CA ILE A 54 1.73 -5.90 3.80
C ILE A 54 0.75 -5.08 2.97
N PHE A 55 -0.46 -4.87 3.51
CA PHE A 55 -1.59 -4.21 2.85
C PHE A 55 -2.16 -3.11 3.71
N GLN A 56 -2.60 -2.02 3.09
CA GLN A 56 -3.29 -0.91 3.77
C GLN A 56 -4.27 -0.19 2.85
N THR A 57 -5.16 0.59 3.44
CA THR A 57 -5.87 1.65 2.75
C THR A 57 -4.94 2.85 2.64
N SER A 58 -4.53 3.20 1.44
CA SER A 58 -3.70 4.38 1.18
C SER A 58 -4.53 5.66 1.29
N LEU A 59 -3.89 6.77 1.69
CA LEU A 59 -4.47 8.12 1.65
C LEU A 59 -4.11 8.88 0.36
N SER A 60 -3.62 8.19 -0.66
CA SER A 60 -3.31 8.80 -1.97
C SER A 60 -4.58 9.22 -2.72
N GLY A 61 -4.45 10.17 -3.63
CA GLY A 61 -5.58 10.69 -4.40
C GLY A 61 -6.27 9.65 -5.30
N GLN A 62 -5.59 8.54 -5.61
CA GLN A 62 -6.16 7.43 -6.39
C GLN A 62 -6.79 6.32 -5.54
N SER A 63 -6.51 6.30 -4.23
CA SER A 63 -6.93 5.20 -3.35
C SER A 63 -8.43 4.95 -3.38
N LYS A 64 -9.23 6.01 -3.38
CA LYS A 64 -10.69 5.89 -3.42
C LYS A 64 -11.18 5.24 -4.72
N ALA A 65 -10.61 5.61 -5.86
CA ALA A 65 -10.97 4.99 -7.14
C ALA A 65 -10.60 3.49 -7.17
N ILE A 66 -9.41 3.13 -6.66
CA ILE A 66 -8.99 1.72 -6.54
C ILE A 66 -9.98 0.95 -5.65
N GLN A 67 -10.33 1.48 -4.48
CA GLN A 67 -11.27 0.83 -3.56
C GLN A 67 -12.63 0.58 -4.20
N LEU A 68 -13.15 1.57 -4.92
CA LEU A 68 -14.45 1.47 -5.60
C LEU A 68 -14.41 0.48 -6.76
N ALA A 69 -13.39 0.54 -7.61
CA ALA A 69 -13.24 -0.34 -8.75
C ALA A 69 -13.05 -1.81 -8.31
N THR A 70 -12.29 -2.05 -7.24
CA THR A 70 -11.98 -3.41 -6.75
C THR A 70 -12.93 -3.90 -5.66
N LYS A 71 -13.89 -3.09 -5.20
CA LYS A 71 -14.80 -3.35 -4.07
C LYS A 71 -14.08 -3.78 -2.79
N SER A 72 -12.87 -3.25 -2.57
CA SER A 72 -12.01 -3.58 -1.43
C SER A 72 -11.47 -2.33 -0.73
N LYS A 73 -11.22 -2.43 0.57
CA LYS A 73 -10.54 -1.36 1.32
C LYS A 73 -9.02 -1.32 1.04
N TYR A 74 -8.43 -2.40 0.56
CA TYR A 74 -6.99 -2.47 0.32
C TYR A 74 -6.64 -1.84 -1.03
N SER A 75 -5.98 -0.70 -0.98
CA SER A 75 -5.60 0.09 -2.16
C SER A 75 -4.10 0.24 -2.34
N HIS A 76 -3.31 -0.32 -1.42
CA HIS A 76 -1.85 -0.31 -1.49
C HIS A 76 -1.25 -1.52 -0.79
N CYS A 77 -0.14 -2.00 -1.33
CA CYS A 77 0.60 -3.13 -0.79
C CYS A 77 2.10 -2.98 -1.03
N GLY A 78 2.88 -3.77 -0.31
CA GLY A 78 4.33 -3.82 -0.41
C GLY A 78 4.90 -5.12 0.14
N LEU A 79 6.20 -5.30 -0.06
CA LEU A 79 6.96 -6.48 0.35
C LEU A 79 7.86 -6.13 1.53
N ILE A 80 7.79 -6.89 2.62
CA ILE A 80 8.60 -6.67 3.82
C ILE A 80 10.01 -7.26 3.62
N TYR A 81 11.01 -6.44 3.91
CA TYR A 81 12.43 -6.82 3.97
C TYR A 81 13.04 -6.42 5.30
N LYS A 82 13.90 -7.27 5.83
CA LYS A 82 14.79 -6.98 6.96
C LYS A 82 16.18 -6.61 6.42
N ASP A 83 16.77 -5.53 6.94
CA ASP A 83 18.12 -5.10 6.65
C ASP A 83 18.80 -4.74 7.98
N GLY A 84 19.76 -5.53 8.42
CA GLY A 84 20.28 -5.46 9.77
C GLY A 84 19.19 -5.74 10.81
N ASN A 85 18.94 -4.80 11.71
CA ASN A 85 17.90 -4.88 12.73
C ASN A 85 16.58 -4.19 12.32
N ASP A 86 16.55 -3.52 11.16
CA ASP A 86 15.43 -2.70 10.73
C ASP A 86 14.57 -3.42 9.69
N PHE A 87 13.27 -3.12 9.70
CA PHE A 87 12.32 -3.60 8.71
C PHE A 87 11.91 -2.49 7.77
N TYR A 88 11.82 -2.83 6.49
CA TYR A 88 11.43 -1.95 5.40
C TYR A 88 10.32 -2.57 4.57
N VAL A 89 9.52 -1.75 3.95
CA VAL A 89 8.61 -2.16 2.88
C VAL A 89 9.19 -1.72 1.55
N PHE A 90 9.44 -2.67 0.65
CA PHE A 90 9.74 -2.39 -0.74
C PHE A 90 8.42 -2.22 -1.49
N GLU A 91 8.25 -1.07 -2.13
CA GLU A 91 6.97 -0.66 -2.67
C GLU A 91 7.09 0.22 -3.90
N ALA A 92 6.10 0.11 -4.79
CA ALA A 92 5.93 1.08 -5.85
C ALA A 92 5.16 2.28 -5.32
N VAL A 93 5.88 3.38 -5.25
CA VAL A 93 5.43 4.76 -5.06
C VAL A 93 6.23 5.61 -6.06
N GLN A 94 6.20 6.91 -5.95
CA GLN A 94 6.99 7.78 -6.83
C GLN A 94 8.29 8.23 -6.15
N PRO A 95 9.46 7.68 -6.51
CA PRO A 95 9.70 6.45 -7.27
C PRO A 95 9.62 5.17 -6.42
N VAL A 96 9.80 3.98 -7.04
CA VAL A 96 9.93 2.68 -6.34
C VAL A 96 11.09 2.73 -5.35
N LYS A 97 10.83 2.37 -4.10
CA LYS A 97 11.82 2.48 -3.02
C LYS A 97 11.56 1.56 -1.84
N ARG A 98 12.52 1.53 -0.92
CA ARG A 98 12.34 0.99 0.44
C ARG A 98 11.86 2.11 1.37
N THR A 99 10.79 1.85 2.11
CA THR A 99 10.24 2.75 3.13
C THR A 99 10.34 2.04 4.49
N PRO A 100 10.88 2.68 5.55
CA PRO A 100 10.86 2.11 6.89
C PRO A 100 9.45 1.66 7.29
N LEU A 101 9.32 0.47 7.88
CA LEU A 101 8.03 -0.17 8.15
C LEU A 101 7.13 0.69 9.06
N ASP A 102 7.70 1.36 10.06
CA ASP A 102 6.99 2.29 10.94
C ASP A 102 6.38 3.47 10.16
N LYS A 103 7.14 4.06 9.24
CA LYS A 103 6.67 5.15 8.38
C LYS A 103 5.60 4.68 7.40
N TRP A 104 5.76 3.46 6.89
CA TRP A 104 4.78 2.86 5.98
C TRP A 104 3.44 2.63 6.68
N ILE A 105 3.43 2.05 7.88
CA ILE A 105 2.24 1.84 8.71
C ILE A 105 1.59 3.19 9.06
N ALA A 106 2.39 4.15 9.56
CA ALA A 106 1.88 5.43 10.04
C ALA A 106 1.18 6.27 8.96
N ARG A 107 1.52 6.10 7.68
CA ARG A 107 0.91 6.87 6.59
C ARG A 107 -0.39 6.27 6.05
N GLY A 108 -0.68 5.00 6.39
CA GLY A 108 -1.95 4.37 6.04
C GLY A 108 -3.13 4.98 6.80
N GLN A 109 -4.33 4.71 6.34
CA GLN A 109 -5.54 5.16 7.01
C GLN A 109 -5.59 4.59 8.43
N ASP A 110 -5.62 5.47 9.42
CA ASP A 110 -5.66 5.16 10.86
C ASP A 110 -4.50 4.28 11.35
N GLY A 111 -3.40 4.19 10.57
CA GLY A 111 -2.28 3.29 10.86
C GLY A 111 -2.64 1.81 10.75
N LYS A 112 -3.76 1.47 10.12
CA LYS A 112 -4.22 0.08 9.96
C LYS A 112 -3.49 -0.63 8.83
N TYR A 113 -3.20 -1.91 9.09
CA TYR A 113 -2.52 -2.78 8.12
C TYR A 113 -2.91 -4.24 8.32
N VAL A 114 -2.62 -5.06 7.32
CA VAL A 114 -2.66 -6.53 7.41
C VAL A 114 -1.36 -7.07 6.83
N ILE A 115 -0.75 -8.03 7.51
CA ILE A 115 0.41 -8.79 7.02
C ILE A 115 -0.07 -10.19 6.65
N LYS A 116 0.33 -10.62 5.45
CA LYS A 116 0.09 -11.98 4.96
C LYS A 116 1.41 -12.62 4.55
N ARG A 117 1.46 -13.95 4.64
CA ARG A 117 2.64 -14.76 4.31
C ARG A 117 2.24 -15.90 3.40
N LEU A 118 3.14 -16.31 2.52
CA LEU A 118 2.97 -17.53 1.74
C LEU A 118 2.83 -18.74 2.69
N LYS A 119 1.81 -19.57 2.49
CA LYS A 119 1.52 -20.72 3.39
C LYS A 119 2.69 -21.68 3.54
N ASN A 120 3.45 -21.89 2.46
CA ASN A 120 4.66 -22.72 2.43
C ASN A 120 5.95 -21.88 2.43
N ALA A 121 5.93 -20.71 3.10
CA ALA A 121 7.05 -19.77 3.09
C ALA A 121 8.39 -20.42 3.51
N ASP A 122 8.38 -21.25 4.53
CA ASP A 122 9.63 -21.88 5.05
C ASP A 122 10.28 -22.83 4.01
N GLN A 123 9.50 -23.36 3.07
CA GLN A 123 10.00 -24.20 1.98
C GLN A 123 10.43 -23.38 0.76
N VAL A 124 9.70 -22.32 0.43
CA VAL A 124 9.90 -21.51 -0.78
C VAL A 124 10.87 -20.36 -0.56
N LEU A 125 10.71 -19.63 0.55
CA LEU A 125 11.46 -18.40 0.82
C LEU A 125 12.81 -18.72 1.53
N THR A 126 13.59 -19.61 0.90
CA THR A 126 14.95 -19.92 1.35
C THR A 126 15.86 -18.68 1.23
N PRO A 127 17.04 -18.66 1.89
CA PRO A 127 17.99 -17.56 1.75
C PRO A 127 18.35 -17.26 0.27
N THR A 128 18.50 -18.31 -0.55
CA THR A 128 18.76 -18.17 -2.00
C THR A 128 17.59 -17.51 -2.72
N THR A 129 16.37 -17.95 -2.45
CA THR A 129 15.16 -17.37 -3.04
C THR A 129 14.98 -15.90 -2.62
N LEU A 130 15.17 -15.59 -1.33
CA LEU A 130 15.08 -14.21 -0.83
C LEU A 130 16.14 -13.31 -1.48
N THR A 131 17.34 -13.82 -1.72
CA THR A 131 18.38 -13.10 -2.47
C THR A 131 17.92 -12.82 -3.92
N LYS A 132 17.34 -13.83 -4.58
CA LYS A 132 16.79 -13.67 -5.95
C LYS A 132 15.63 -12.66 -5.98
N MET A 133 14.72 -12.72 -5.00
CA MET A 133 13.63 -11.72 -4.87
C MET A 133 14.18 -10.29 -4.73
N LYS A 134 15.24 -10.13 -3.93
CA LYS A 134 15.91 -8.83 -3.81
C LYS A 134 16.53 -8.37 -5.14
N GLN A 135 17.23 -9.26 -5.85
CA GLN A 135 17.82 -8.95 -7.17
C GLN A 135 16.75 -8.55 -8.20
N VAL A 136 15.62 -9.26 -8.25
CA VAL A 136 14.49 -8.90 -9.11
C VAL A 136 13.91 -7.54 -8.69
N GLY A 137 13.71 -7.32 -7.40
CA GLY A 137 13.21 -6.03 -6.89
C GLY A 137 14.15 -4.86 -7.22
N ASP A 138 15.46 -5.06 -7.12
CA ASP A 138 16.47 -4.02 -7.41
C ASP A 138 16.42 -3.55 -8.89
N GLN A 139 15.91 -4.37 -9.83
CA GLN A 139 15.69 -3.96 -11.24
C GLN A 139 14.58 -2.90 -11.36
N PHE A 140 13.66 -2.84 -10.42
CA PHE A 140 12.57 -1.86 -10.38
C PHE A 140 12.88 -0.64 -9.53
N LYS A 141 13.92 -0.68 -8.69
CA LYS A 141 14.28 0.41 -7.79
C LYS A 141 14.53 1.71 -8.57
N GLY A 142 13.87 2.78 -8.13
CA GLY A 142 13.98 4.10 -8.77
C GLY A 142 13.07 4.28 -9.99
N LYS A 143 12.37 3.26 -10.46
CA LYS A 143 11.39 3.40 -11.54
C LYS A 143 10.20 4.24 -11.09
N ASN A 144 9.58 4.93 -12.05
CA ASN A 144 8.41 5.74 -11.81
C ASN A 144 7.18 4.87 -11.52
N TYR A 145 6.27 5.43 -10.73
CA TYR A 145 4.98 4.81 -10.51
C TYR A 145 4.14 4.83 -11.79
N ASP A 146 3.56 3.68 -12.13
CA ASP A 146 2.66 3.60 -13.27
C ASP A 146 1.24 4.05 -12.88
N LEU A 147 0.81 5.15 -13.46
CA LEU A 147 -0.56 5.68 -13.30
C LEU A 147 -1.52 5.11 -14.35
N THR A 148 -0.99 4.49 -15.40
CA THR A 148 -1.77 3.92 -16.52
C THR A 148 -1.96 2.42 -16.39
N PHE A 149 -1.38 1.79 -15.36
CA PHE A 149 -1.50 0.36 -15.10
C PHE A 149 -1.16 -0.52 -16.31
N GLU A 150 -0.22 -0.09 -17.15
CA GLU A 150 0.29 -0.87 -18.27
C GLU A 150 1.13 -2.04 -17.75
N TRP A 151 0.95 -3.21 -18.36
CA TRP A 151 1.75 -4.37 -18.02
C TRP A 151 3.13 -4.29 -18.68
N SER A 152 4.01 -3.51 -18.07
CA SER A 152 5.37 -3.26 -18.59
C SER A 152 6.41 -3.27 -17.47
N ASP A 153 7.69 -3.14 -17.83
CA ASP A 153 8.76 -2.97 -16.84
C ASP A 153 9.30 -1.54 -16.79
N ASP A 154 8.80 -0.62 -17.61
CA ASP A 154 9.30 0.76 -17.67
C ASP A 154 8.83 1.59 -16.47
N LYS A 155 7.57 1.40 -16.09
CA LYS A 155 6.93 1.93 -14.90
C LYS A 155 6.28 0.76 -14.17
N ILE A 156 5.94 0.93 -12.91
CA ILE A 156 5.34 -0.15 -12.16
C ILE A 156 4.42 0.35 -11.03
N TYR A 157 3.32 -0.33 -10.79
CA TYR A 157 2.41 -0.07 -9.66
C TYR A 157 2.54 -1.13 -8.55
N CYS A 158 1.95 -0.89 -7.40
CA CYS A 158 2.29 -1.60 -6.16
C CYS A 158 2.04 -3.12 -6.22
N SER A 159 0.90 -3.55 -6.73
CA SER A 159 0.55 -4.97 -6.81
C SER A 159 1.29 -5.69 -7.95
N GLU A 160 1.52 -5.02 -9.06
CA GLU A 160 2.35 -5.53 -10.15
C GLU A 160 3.79 -5.80 -9.69
N LEU A 161 4.38 -4.87 -8.93
CA LEU A 161 5.72 -5.04 -8.37
C LEU A 161 5.83 -6.32 -7.54
N ILE A 162 4.87 -6.56 -6.65
CA ILE A 162 4.84 -7.75 -5.80
C ILE A 162 4.68 -9.00 -6.65
N TRP A 163 3.71 -9.00 -7.55
CA TRP A 163 3.44 -10.15 -8.41
C TRP A 163 4.67 -10.53 -9.24
N LYS A 164 5.31 -9.55 -9.89
CA LYS A 164 6.51 -9.78 -10.71
C LYS A 164 7.70 -10.26 -9.88
N ILE A 165 7.92 -9.72 -8.68
CA ILE A 165 9.00 -10.18 -7.80
C ILE A 165 8.79 -11.65 -7.42
N TYR A 166 7.60 -12.03 -7.00
CA TYR A 166 7.31 -13.42 -6.64
C TYR A 166 7.41 -14.35 -7.84
N GLN A 167 6.73 -14.03 -8.90
CA GLN A 167 6.72 -14.86 -10.11
C GLN A 167 8.12 -15.06 -10.68
N ARG A 168 8.93 -14.01 -10.82
CA ARG A 168 10.27 -14.12 -11.40
C ARG A 168 11.29 -14.78 -10.48
N ALA A 169 11.13 -14.65 -9.18
CA ALA A 169 12.04 -15.25 -8.22
C ALA A 169 11.70 -16.70 -7.86
N THR A 170 10.42 -17.05 -7.80
CA THR A 170 9.92 -18.32 -7.27
C THR A 170 9.14 -19.14 -8.29
N GLY A 171 8.66 -18.56 -9.38
CA GLY A 171 7.67 -19.16 -10.28
C GLY A 171 6.23 -19.11 -9.75
N ILE A 172 5.99 -18.56 -8.55
CA ILE A 172 4.67 -18.51 -7.93
C ILE A 172 3.94 -17.24 -8.34
N GLU A 173 2.74 -17.41 -8.87
CA GLU A 173 1.81 -16.33 -9.19
C GLU A 173 0.87 -16.07 -8.01
N ILE A 174 1.14 -15.01 -7.25
CA ILE A 174 0.29 -14.62 -6.10
C ILE A 174 -0.85 -13.74 -6.59
N GLY A 175 -2.06 -14.29 -6.57
CA GLY A 175 -3.25 -13.65 -7.10
C GLY A 175 -3.42 -13.87 -8.60
N LYS A 176 -4.64 -13.69 -9.05
CA LYS A 176 -5.04 -13.89 -10.45
C LYS A 176 -4.90 -12.57 -11.22
N LEU A 177 -4.29 -12.64 -12.39
CA LEU A 177 -4.32 -11.54 -13.36
C LEU A 177 -5.73 -11.34 -13.90
N GLU A 178 -6.14 -10.10 -14.05
CA GLU A 178 -7.46 -9.67 -14.46
C GLU A 178 -7.34 -8.70 -15.64
N LYS A 179 -8.41 -8.48 -16.37
CA LYS A 179 -8.48 -7.38 -17.34
C LYS A 179 -9.03 -6.12 -16.65
N LEU A 180 -8.65 -4.96 -17.15
CA LEU A 180 -9.19 -3.69 -16.66
C LEU A 180 -10.72 -3.65 -16.73
N SER A 181 -11.33 -4.32 -17.73
CA SER A 181 -12.78 -4.47 -17.85
C SER A 181 -13.45 -5.29 -16.74
N ASP A 182 -12.70 -6.10 -15.98
CA ASP A 182 -13.26 -6.97 -14.95
C ASP A 182 -13.59 -6.20 -13.66
N PHE A 183 -13.11 -4.95 -13.55
CA PHE A 183 -13.36 -4.07 -12.43
C PHE A 183 -14.63 -3.23 -12.59
N ASP A 184 -15.17 -2.74 -11.48
CA ASP A 184 -16.31 -1.83 -11.49
C ASP A 184 -15.89 -0.41 -11.95
N LEU A 185 -16.03 -0.16 -13.24
CA LEU A 185 -15.72 1.13 -13.85
C LEU A 185 -16.93 2.08 -13.88
N THR A 186 -18.07 1.70 -13.27
CA THR A 186 -19.34 2.45 -13.38
C THR A 186 -19.43 3.63 -12.41
N ASN A 187 -18.65 3.61 -11.32
CA ASN A 187 -18.67 4.69 -10.32
C ASN A 187 -18.07 5.98 -10.87
N GLU A 188 -18.68 7.13 -10.59
CA GLU A 188 -18.25 8.43 -11.12
C GLU A 188 -16.80 8.80 -10.75
N ALA A 189 -16.36 8.51 -9.53
CA ALA A 189 -14.97 8.74 -9.13
C ALA A 189 -13.97 7.86 -9.91
N VAL A 190 -14.37 6.63 -10.27
CA VAL A 190 -13.58 5.75 -11.11
C VAL A 190 -13.55 6.27 -12.54
N LYS A 191 -14.71 6.59 -13.13
CA LYS A 191 -14.81 7.17 -14.49
C LYS A 191 -13.97 8.44 -14.63
N GLN A 192 -14.04 9.35 -13.65
CA GLN A 192 -13.23 10.56 -13.64
C GLN A 192 -11.73 10.24 -13.67
N LYS A 193 -11.28 9.28 -12.86
CA LYS A 193 -9.87 8.85 -12.85
C LYS A 193 -9.46 8.15 -14.14
N MET A 194 -10.32 7.34 -14.73
CA MET A 194 -10.07 6.72 -16.02
C MET A 194 -9.94 7.77 -17.14
N LYS A 195 -10.84 8.72 -17.18
CA LYS A 195 -10.78 9.84 -18.14
C LYS A 195 -9.53 10.72 -17.96
N GLU A 196 -9.15 11.01 -16.70
CA GLU A 196 -7.92 11.75 -16.37
C GLU A 196 -6.67 11.06 -16.92
N ARG A 197 -6.63 9.72 -16.91
CA ARG A 197 -5.44 8.93 -17.29
C ARG A 197 -5.38 8.55 -18.76
N TYR A 198 -6.51 8.18 -19.33
CA TYR A 198 -6.58 7.60 -20.67
C TYR A 198 -7.34 8.45 -21.68
N GLY A 199 -7.97 9.57 -21.24
CA GLY A 199 -8.88 10.31 -22.09
C GLY A 199 -10.07 9.45 -22.50
N ASP A 200 -10.35 9.40 -23.81
CA ASP A 200 -11.48 8.66 -24.35
C ASP A 200 -11.11 7.21 -24.77
N LYS A 201 -9.82 6.81 -24.64
CA LYS A 201 -9.32 5.50 -25.08
C LYS A 201 -8.91 4.64 -23.89
N ILE A 202 -9.89 4.18 -23.12
CA ILE A 202 -9.64 3.32 -21.97
C ILE A 202 -9.24 1.91 -22.48
N PRO A 203 -8.05 1.37 -22.07
CA PRO A 203 -7.55 0.07 -22.52
C PRO A 203 -8.23 -1.08 -21.74
N THR A 204 -9.51 -1.36 -22.01
CA THR A 204 -10.32 -2.31 -21.25
C THR A 204 -9.76 -3.73 -21.24
N ASN A 205 -8.96 -4.12 -22.24
CA ASN A 205 -8.31 -5.42 -22.33
C ASN A 205 -6.93 -5.49 -21.68
N GLU A 206 -6.42 -4.36 -21.10
CA GLU A 206 -5.13 -4.34 -20.41
C GLU A 206 -5.12 -5.34 -19.25
N ILE A 207 -4.05 -6.11 -19.16
CA ILE A 207 -3.84 -7.06 -18.07
C ILE A 207 -3.35 -6.31 -16.84
N VAL A 208 -3.99 -6.54 -15.71
CA VAL A 208 -3.66 -5.87 -14.45
C VAL A 208 -3.76 -6.85 -13.28
N ILE A 209 -3.18 -6.48 -12.16
CA ILE A 209 -3.32 -7.17 -10.89
C ILE A 209 -3.70 -6.16 -9.80
N SER A 210 -4.81 -6.40 -9.10
CA SER A 210 -5.23 -5.53 -8.02
C SER A 210 -4.58 -5.90 -6.67
N PRO A 211 -4.45 -4.96 -5.73
CA PRO A 211 -4.00 -5.29 -4.37
C PRO A 211 -4.89 -6.35 -3.71
N VAL A 212 -6.20 -6.34 -3.99
CA VAL A 212 -7.14 -7.32 -3.42
C VAL A 212 -6.98 -8.70 -4.05
N ALA A 213 -6.68 -8.81 -5.33
CA ALA A 213 -6.41 -10.10 -5.98
C ALA A 213 -5.20 -10.81 -5.33
N ILE A 214 -4.17 -10.06 -4.93
CA ILE A 214 -3.07 -10.62 -4.14
C ILE A 214 -3.54 -10.94 -2.72
N PHE A 215 -4.29 -10.03 -2.08
CA PHE A 215 -4.76 -10.20 -0.70
C PHE A 215 -5.61 -11.45 -0.53
N ASP A 216 -6.50 -11.73 -1.47
CA ASP A 216 -7.44 -12.86 -1.43
C ASP A 216 -6.83 -14.16 -1.99
N SER A 217 -5.54 -14.14 -2.40
CA SER A 217 -4.87 -15.34 -2.88
C SER A 217 -4.93 -16.46 -1.85
N GLU A 218 -5.40 -17.64 -2.27
CA GLU A 218 -5.44 -18.84 -1.43
C GLU A 218 -4.05 -19.35 -1.02
N LEU A 219 -2.99 -18.86 -1.67
CA LEU A 219 -1.62 -19.19 -1.33
C LEU A 219 -1.14 -18.47 -0.05
N LEU A 220 -1.87 -17.46 0.40
CA LEU A 220 -1.49 -16.63 1.54
C LEU A 220 -2.28 -16.96 2.80
N THR A 221 -1.63 -16.81 3.94
CA THR A 221 -2.26 -16.80 5.28
C THR A 221 -2.06 -15.46 5.96
N THR A 222 -3.02 -15.05 6.78
CA THR A 222 -2.89 -13.81 7.58
C THR A 222 -2.02 -14.07 8.79
N ILE A 223 -0.97 -13.26 8.97
CA ILE A 223 -0.06 -13.30 10.12
C ILE A 223 -0.49 -12.29 11.17
N LYS A 224 -0.87 -11.08 10.73
CA LYS A 224 -1.26 -9.99 11.60
C LYS A 224 -2.33 -9.12 10.96
N SER A 225 -3.26 -8.65 11.77
CA SER A 225 -4.25 -7.59 11.41
C SER A 225 -4.44 -6.69 12.62
N ASN A 226 -4.50 -5.40 12.42
CA ASN A 226 -4.81 -4.41 13.45
C ASN A 226 -5.97 -3.49 13.04
#